data_0430fc95a9b0f3f04be36f42f18474b6
#
_entry.id   0430fc95a9b0f3f04be36f42f18474b6
#
_cell.length_a   1.000
_cell.length_b   1.000
_cell.length_c   1.000
_cell.angle_alpha   90.00
_cell.angle_beta   90.00
_cell.angle_gamma   90.00
#
_symmetry.space_group_name_H-M   'P 1'
#
loop_
_entity.id
_entity.type
_entity.pdbx_description
1 polymer ?
#
loop_
_entity_poly.entity_id
_entity_poly.type
_entity_poly.pdbx_seq_one_letter_code
_entity_poly.pdbx_strand_id
1 'polypeptide(L)'
;MAPLTVKLWCLYYHHSLETWVSGIRHVDERGLRGAVGERLQGVGMAQAEQYFTADPQSKDVRKRLHVVLRGNEADVEVSNGVFSGNRVDLGTSVLLRQAPEPPEEGTFLDLGCGWGPIALTLGFASPKAVIWALDVNERALDLTRRNAELNGVRNVRTVTADEIPSDVTFDLIWSNPPIRVGKDVLHELLMTWLPRLHAGGAAYLVVQKNLGSDSLIPWLATQLGNGYEVSKYASSKGFRVIEVMKA
;
A
#
# COMPACT_ATOMS: atom_id res chain seq x y z
N MET A 1 -13.00 -7.57 20.78
CA MET A 1 -13.36 -8.48 19.68
C MET A 1 -13.18 -7.71 18.39
N ALA A 2 -12.17 -8.03 17.57
CA ALA A 2 -11.97 -7.37 16.28
C ALA A 2 -13.19 -7.60 15.38
N PRO A 3 -13.66 -6.62 14.61
CA PRO A 3 -14.79 -6.79 13.74
C PRO A 3 -14.51 -7.90 12.72
N LEU A 4 -15.54 -8.68 12.38
CA LEU A 4 -15.48 -9.83 11.46
C LEU A 4 -14.78 -9.50 10.12
N THR A 5 -14.85 -8.25 9.68
CA THR A 5 -14.25 -7.71 8.45
C THR A 5 -12.73 -7.83 8.40
N VAL A 6 -12.01 -7.61 9.50
CA VAL A 6 -10.54 -7.70 9.53
C VAL A 6 -10.07 -9.15 9.46
N LYS A 7 -10.79 -10.07 10.12
CA LYS A 7 -10.53 -11.52 10.02
C LYS A 7 -10.85 -12.07 8.63
N LEU A 8 -11.90 -11.56 7.98
CA LEU A 8 -12.26 -11.92 6.60
C LEU A 8 -11.19 -11.45 5.60
N TRP A 9 -10.54 -10.30 5.84
CA TRP A 9 -9.49 -9.81 4.96
C TRP A 9 -8.26 -10.74 4.93
N CYS A 10 -7.78 -11.19 6.09
CA CYS A 10 -6.72 -12.21 6.17
C CYS A 10 -7.16 -13.58 5.63
N LEU A 11 -8.41 -14.01 5.92
CA LEU A 11 -8.95 -15.30 5.47
C LEU A 11 -9.29 -15.31 3.97
N TYR A 12 -9.80 -14.20 3.43
CA TYR A 12 -10.12 -14.07 2.01
C TYR A 12 -8.86 -14.12 1.14
N TYR A 13 -7.77 -13.53 1.59
CA TYR A 13 -6.46 -13.62 0.93
C TYR A 13 -5.93 -15.06 0.90
N HIS A 14 -6.06 -15.80 1.96
CA HIS A 14 -5.64 -17.20 2.00
C HIS A 14 -6.57 -18.11 1.15
N HIS A 15 -7.86 -17.83 1.17
CA HIS A 15 -8.86 -18.67 0.48
C HIS A 15 -8.95 -18.40 -1.03
N SER A 16 -8.74 -17.14 -1.47
CA SER A 16 -8.75 -16.78 -2.91
C SER A 16 -7.54 -17.34 -3.64
N LEU A 17 -6.39 -17.47 -3.00
CA LEU A 17 -5.21 -18.13 -3.58
C LEU A 17 -5.42 -19.64 -3.71
N GLU A 18 -6.03 -20.29 -2.73
CA GLU A 18 -6.31 -21.73 -2.79
C GLU A 18 -7.37 -22.07 -3.84
N THR A 19 -8.44 -21.26 -3.99
CA THR A 19 -9.46 -21.44 -5.01
C THR A 19 -8.94 -21.13 -6.41
N TRP A 20 -8.06 -20.14 -6.57
CA TRP A 20 -7.45 -19.83 -7.86
C TRP A 20 -6.46 -20.90 -8.30
N VAL A 21 -5.62 -21.40 -7.39
CA VAL A 21 -4.69 -22.52 -7.65
C VAL A 21 -5.44 -23.83 -7.88
N SER A 22 -6.57 -24.09 -7.19
CA SER A 22 -7.37 -25.30 -7.41
C SER A 22 -8.20 -25.23 -8.71
N GLY A 23 -8.63 -24.03 -9.15
CA GLY A 23 -9.32 -23.82 -10.41
C GLY A 23 -8.45 -24.12 -11.64
N ILE A 24 -7.14 -23.94 -11.53
CA ILE A 24 -6.18 -24.28 -12.60
C ILE A 24 -5.95 -25.80 -12.73
N ARG A 25 -6.23 -26.60 -11.69
CA ARG A 25 -6.07 -28.07 -11.73
C ARG A 25 -7.18 -28.83 -12.42
N HIS A 26 -8.25 -28.17 -12.86
CA HIS A 26 -9.41 -28.84 -13.51
C HIS A 26 -9.57 -28.50 -14.99
N VAL A 27 -8.53 -28.07 -15.68
CA VAL A 27 -8.52 -28.00 -17.16
C VAL A 27 -7.91 -29.30 -17.68
N ASP A 28 -8.77 -30.08 -18.35
CA ASP A 28 -8.47 -31.37 -18.98
C ASP A 28 -7.18 -31.31 -19.83
N GLU A 29 -6.27 -32.25 -19.60
CA GLU A 29 -4.97 -32.37 -20.26
C GLU A 29 -5.01 -32.67 -21.77
N ARG A 30 -6.19 -32.68 -22.42
CA ARG A 30 -6.36 -33.09 -23.81
C ARG A 30 -6.64 -32.02 -24.85
N GLY A 31 -6.53 -30.76 -24.51
CA GLY A 31 -6.92 -29.75 -25.49
C GLY A 31 -6.23 -28.40 -25.46
N LEU A 32 -4.91 -28.29 -25.49
CA LEU A 32 -4.22 -27.06 -25.92
C LEU A 32 -2.68 -27.26 -25.98
N ARG A 33 -2.22 -28.05 -26.95
CA ARG A 33 -0.83 -27.93 -27.43
C ARG A 33 -0.81 -26.87 -28.52
N GLY A 34 -0.39 -25.68 -28.19
CA GLY A 34 -0.22 -24.55 -29.15
C GLY A 34 0.41 -23.33 -28.51
N ALA A 35 1.71 -23.25 -28.50
CA ALA A 35 2.63 -22.10 -28.68
C ALA A 35 2.38 -20.73 -28.02
N VAL A 36 1.56 -20.55 -26.98
CA VAL A 36 1.38 -19.24 -26.28
C VAL A 36 1.60 -19.31 -24.76
N GLY A 37 1.73 -20.53 -24.20
CA GLY A 37 1.70 -20.74 -22.74
C GLY A 37 2.93 -20.36 -21.93
N GLU A 38 4.12 -20.31 -22.52
CA GLU A 38 5.37 -20.25 -21.71
C GLU A 38 5.86 -18.83 -21.37
N ARG A 39 5.34 -17.79 -22.01
CA ARG A 39 5.84 -16.42 -21.80
C ARG A 39 5.08 -15.58 -20.77
N LEU A 40 3.92 -16.03 -20.30
CA LEU A 40 3.05 -15.28 -19.37
C LEU A 40 3.07 -15.79 -17.92
N GLN A 41 3.58 -16.98 -17.65
CA GLN A 41 3.57 -17.58 -16.32
C GLN A 41 4.61 -17.01 -15.35
N GLY A 42 5.78 -16.58 -15.83
CA GLY A 42 6.89 -16.15 -14.96
C GLY A 42 6.74 -14.73 -14.38
N VAL A 43 6.11 -13.81 -15.12
CA VAL A 43 6.04 -12.40 -14.72
C VAL A 43 4.86 -12.12 -13.77
N GLY A 44 3.76 -12.85 -13.92
CA GLY A 44 2.56 -12.68 -13.09
C GLY A 44 2.72 -13.22 -11.65
N MET A 45 3.41 -14.35 -11.48
CA MET A 45 3.60 -14.96 -10.15
C MET A 45 4.57 -14.17 -9.28
N ALA A 46 5.70 -13.69 -9.84
CA ALA A 46 6.66 -12.88 -9.10
C ALA A 46 6.09 -11.52 -8.64
N GLN A 47 5.15 -10.94 -9.41
CA GLN A 47 4.48 -9.71 -9.02
C GLN A 47 3.40 -9.94 -7.94
N ALA A 48 2.66 -11.05 -8.01
CA ALA A 48 1.69 -11.40 -6.99
C ALA A 48 2.38 -11.68 -5.64
N GLU A 49 3.53 -12.37 -5.65
CA GLU A 49 4.31 -12.64 -4.45
C GLU A 49 4.77 -11.37 -3.72
N GLN A 50 5.08 -10.30 -4.46
CA GLN A 50 5.51 -9.00 -3.88
C GLN A 50 4.41 -8.26 -3.13
N TYR A 51 3.14 -8.50 -3.46
CA TYR A 51 2.02 -7.69 -2.93
C TYR A 51 1.17 -8.41 -1.89
N PHE A 52 1.23 -9.75 -1.81
CA PHE A 52 0.18 -10.53 -1.14
C PHE A 52 0.65 -11.64 -0.23
N THR A 53 1.93 -11.93 -0.17
CA THR A 53 2.42 -13.01 0.66
C THR A 53 2.90 -12.43 1.98
N ALA A 54 2.24 -12.81 3.08
CA ALA A 54 2.68 -12.45 4.43
C ALA A 54 4.12 -12.90 4.68
N ASP A 55 4.50 -14.08 4.14
CA ASP A 55 5.86 -14.60 4.17
C ASP A 55 6.34 -14.94 2.74
N PRO A 56 7.11 -14.04 2.08
CA PRO A 56 7.66 -14.32 0.76
C PRO A 56 8.58 -15.52 0.78
N GLN A 57 8.28 -16.53 -0.06
CA GLN A 57 9.11 -17.74 -0.17
C GLN A 57 10.48 -17.49 -0.84
N SER A 58 10.66 -16.31 -1.45
CA SER A 58 11.95 -15.91 -2.02
C SER A 58 12.98 -15.64 -0.92
N LYS A 59 14.24 -16.06 -1.17
CA LYS A 59 15.36 -15.78 -0.25
C LYS A 59 15.44 -14.27 0.01
N ASP A 60 15.53 -13.87 1.28
CA ASP A 60 15.70 -12.45 1.67
C ASP A 60 17.12 -11.98 1.28
N VAL A 61 17.21 -11.23 0.18
CA VAL A 61 18.47 -10.64 -0.30
C VAL A 61 18.39 -9.14 -0.15
N ARG A 62 19.04 -8.61 0.88
CA ARG A 62 19.03 -7.18 1.21
C ARG A 62 20.11 -6.42 0.49
N LYS A 63 19.80 -5.18 0.15
CA LYS A 63 20.71 -4.19 -0.43
C LYS A 63 20.52 -2.87 0.29
N ARG A 64 21.59 -2.08 0.39
CA ARG A 64 21.52 -0.70 0.86
C ARG A 64 21.41 0.26 -0.32
N LEU A 65 20.56 1.24 -0.19
CA LEU A 65 20.38 2.34 -1.14
C LEU A 65 20.47 3.65 -0.37
N HIS A 66 21.05 4.64 -1.04
CA HIS A 66 20.96 6.03 -0.62
C HIS A 66 19.84 6.69 -1.44
N VAL A 67 18.87 7.32 -0.77
CA VAL A 67 17.68 7.90 -1.40
C VAL A 67 17.42 9.30 -0.85
N VAL A 68 16.71 10.12 -1.63
CA VAL A 68 16.24 11.44 -1.18
C VAL A 68 14.71 11.41 -1.13
N LEU A 69 14.15 11.63 0.07
CA LEU A 69 12.73 11.62 0.36
C LEU A 69 12.28 13.02 0.76
N ARG A 70 11.62 13.78 -0.15
CA ARG A 70 11.20 15.19 0.05
C ARG A 70 12.35 16.08 0.57
N GLY A 71 13.55 15.91 0.02
CA GLY A 71 14.73 16.68 0.42
C GLY A 71 15.51 16.13 1.60
N ASN A 72 15.01 15.11 2.29
CA ASN A 72 15.75 14.40 3.33
C ASN A 72 16.54 13.24 2.72
N GLU A 73 17.85 13.22 2.94
CA GLU A 73 18.72 12.11 2.59
C GLU A 73 18.51 10.96 3.57
N ALA A 74 18.43 9.73 3.07
CA ALA A 74 18.23 8.55 3.88
C ALA A 74 18.98 7.34 3.32
N ASP A 75 19.63 6.58 4.19
CA ASP A 75 20.17 5.27 3.88
C ASP A 75 19.13 4.21 4.22
N VAL A 76 18.79 3.36 3.27
CA VAL A 76 17.72 2.38 3.45
C VAL A 76 18.14 0.99 3.03
N GLU A 77 17.61 -0.01 3.70
CA GLU A 77 17.66 -1.40 3.28
C GLU A 77 16.40 -1.73 2.47
N VAL A 78 16.60 -2.46 1.37
CA VAL A 78 15.53 -2.97 0.52
C VAL A 78 15.79 -4.45 0.24
N SER A 79 14.73 -5.21 -0.08
CA SER A 79 14.85 -6.63 -0.40
C SER A 79 13.97 -7.03 -1.58
N ASN A 80 14.32 -8.14 -2.22
CA ASN A 80 13.40 -8.84 -3.10
C ASN A 80 12.20 -9.38 -2.31
N GLY A 81 11.07 -9.62 -2.99
CA GLY A 81 9.80 -9.99 -2.31
C GLY A 81 9.09 -8.81 -1.62
N VAL A 82 9.65 -7.59 -1.71
CA VAL A 82 9.00 -6.34 -1.28
C VAL A 82 8.92 -5.39 -2.46
N PHE A 83 7.83 -4.63 -2.54
CA PHE A 83 7.59 -3.71 -3.64
C PHE A 83 8.74 -2.70 -3.80
N SER A 84 9.19 -2.53 -5.07
CA SER A 84 10.24 -1.57 -5.44
C SER A 84 11.58 -1.74 -4.72
N GLY A 85 12.08 -2.97 -4.63
CA GLY A 85 13.33 -3.32 -3.94
C GLY A 85 14.64 -2.78 -4.57
N ASN A 86 14.61 -1.82 -5.52
CA ASN A 86 15.82 -1.25 -6.14
C ASN A 86 15.85 0.29 -6.20
N ARG A 87 14.75 0.95 -5.91
CA ARG A 87 14.61 2.43 -5.94
C ARG A 87 13.27 2.83 -5.33
N VAL A 88 13.06 4.13 -5.07
CA VAL A 88 11.73 4.65 -4.80
C VAL A 88 10.86 4.47 -6.04
N ASP A 89 9.70 3.84 -5.88
CA ASP A 89 8.73 3.66 -6.97
C ASP A 89 8.29 5.01 -7.57
N LEU A 90 7.97 5.01 -8.86
CA LEU A 90 7.57 6.24 -9.54
C LEU A 90 6.26 6.81 -8.98
N GLY A 91 5.28 5.97 -8.66
CA GLY A 91 4.02 6.40 -8.02
C GLY A 91 4.29 7.01 -6.65
N THR A 92 5.06 6.32 -5.80
CA THR A 92 5.49 6.85 -4.51
C THR A 92 6.25 8.18 -4.67
N SER A 93 7.18 8.29 -5.62
CA SER A 93 7.90 9.53 -5.91
C SER A 93 6.96 10.67 -6.35
N VAL A 94 5.87 10.36 -7.06
CA VAL A 94 4.84 11.34 -7.41
C VAL A 94 4.06 11.76 -6.18
N LEU A 95 3.60 10.81 -5.35
CA LEU A 95 2.90 11.12 -4.11
C LEU A 95 3.73 12.03 -3.22
N LEU A 96 4.96 11.62 -2.89
CA LEU A 96 5.86 12.39 -2.02
C LEU A 96 6.12 13.81 -2.51
N ARG A 97 6.08 14.05 -3.82
CA ARG A 97 6.33 15.37 -4.41
C ARG A 97 5.08 16.24 -4.50
N GLN A 98 3.91 15.63 -4.68
CA GLN A 98 2.67 16.33 -4.97
C GLN A 98 1.76 16.48 -3.76
N ALA A 99 1.79 15.53 -2.80
CA ALA A 99 0.98 15.62 -1.59
C ALA A 99 1.37 16.88 -0.78
N PRO A 100 0.44 17.50 -0.06
CA PRO A 100 0.72 18.67 0.77
C PRO A 100 1.73 18.35 1.88
N GLU A 101 2.22 19.36 2.58
CA GLU A 101 2.97 19.14 3.81
C GLU A 101 2.08 18.48 4.85
N PRO A 102 2.54 17.41 5.51
CA PRO A 102 1.77 16.79 6.57
C PRO A 102 1.67 17.71 7.79
N PRO A 103 0.62 17.58 8.62
CA PRO A 103 0.53 18.30 9.90
C PRO A 103 1.75 18.02 10.80
N GLU A 104 2.10 18.95 11.71
CA GLU A 104 3.24 18.76 12.63
C GLU A 104 3.06 17.58 13.59
N GLU A 105 1.82 17.26 13.94
CA GLU A 105 1.41 16.21 14.88
C GLU A 105 0.10 15.56 14.42
N GLY A 106 -0.23 14.42 15.00
CA GLY A 106 -1.44 13.67 14.70
C GLY A 106 -1.18 12.18 14.59
N THR A 107 -2.19 11.44 14.17
CA THR A 107 -2.16 10.00 13.92
C THR A 107 -2.21 9.74 12.42
N PHE A 108 -1.13 9.23 11.85
CA PHE A 108 -1.01 9.05 10.40
C PHE A 108 -0.93 7.57 10.05
N LEU A 109 -1.39 7.24 8.84
CA LEU A 109 -1.31 5.90 8.28
C LEU A 109 -0.54 5.91 6.94
N ASP A 110 0.52 5.12 6.85
CA ASP A 110 1.11 4.68 5.60
C ASP A 110 0.49 3.33 5.23
N LEU A 111 -0.45 3.34 4.29
CA LEU A 111 -1.21 2.16 3.88
C LEU A 111 -0.52 1.41 2.75
N GLY A 112 0.07 0.26 3.06
CA GLY A 112 0.94 -0.50 2.17
C GLY A 112 2.37 0.04 2.18
N CYS A 113 3.04 -0.01 3.35
CA CYS A 113 4.27 0.73 3.59
C CYS A 113 5.50 0.23 2.78
N GLY A 114 5.51 -1.04 2.35
CA GLY A 114 6.65 -1.63 1.66
C GLY A 114 7.95 -1.55 2.50
N TRP A 115 9.03 -0.98 1.96
CA TRP A 115 10.25 -0.72 2.71
C TRP A 115 10.26 0.64 3.46
N GLY A 116 9.13 1.34 3.50
CA GLY A 116 8.89 2.50 4.35
C GLY A 116 9.15 3.89 3.75
N PRO A 117 9.13 4.13 2.42
CA PRO A 117 9.44 5.44 1.87
C PRO A 117 8.46 6.53 2.28
N ILE A 118 7.17 6.21 2.41
CA ILE A 118 6.14 7.13 2.87
C ILE A 118 6.26 7.33 4.39
N ALA A 119 6.35 6.23 5.16
CA ALA A 119 6.49 6.29 6.62
C ALA A 119 7.71 7.12 7.07
N LEU A 120 8.87 6.95 6.41
CA LEU A 120 10.07 7.75 6.67
C LEU A 120 9.83 9.23 6.34
N THR A 121 9.21 9.51 5.20
CA THR A 121 8.90 10.90 4.81
C THR A 121 8.02 11.60 5.84
N LEU A 122 6.95 10.92 6.28
CA LEU A 122 6.06 11.42 7.33
C LEU A 122 6.80 11.60 8.65
N GLY A 123 7.69 10.65 9.01
CA GLY A 123 8.47 10.69 10.23
C GLY A 123 9.46 11.86 10.28
N PHE A 124 10.12 12.17 9.17
CA PHE A 124 10.99 13.33 9.06
C PHE A 124 10.21 14.66 9.15
N ALA A 125 9.07 14.73 8.46
CA ALA A 125 8.28 15.97 8.40
C ALA A 125 7.51 16.26 9.69
N SER A 126 7.09 15.22 10.41
CA SER A 126 6.18 15.32 11.55
C SER A 126 6.68 14.52 12.75
N PRO A 127 7.78 14.94 13.41
CA PRO A 127 8.40 14.16 14.49
C PRO A 127 7.53 14.01 15.74
N LYS A 128 6.46 14.80 15.87
CA LYS A 128 5.48 14.72 16.98
C LYS A 128 4.29 13.80 16.65
N ALA A 129 4.11 13.41 15.37
CA ALA A 129 3.04 12.53 14.96
C ALA A 129 3.31 11.08 15.38
N VAL A 130 2.25 10.27 15.44
CA VAL A 130 2.33 8.81 15.52
C VAL A 130 2.02 8.24 14.14
N ILE A 131 2.98 7.51 13.55
CA ILE A 131 2.85 6.98 12.21
C ILE A 131 2.66 5.47 12.28
N TRP A 132 1.52 5.00 11.81
CA TRP A 132 1.23 3.60 11.63
C TRP A 132 1.65 3.20 10.21
N ALA A 133 2.66 2.35 10.09
CA ALA A 133 3.13 1.80 8.82
C ALA A 133 2.57 0.38 8.66
N LEU A 134 1.54 0.27 7.85
CA LEU A 134 0.77 -0.96 7.66
C LEU A 134 1.21 -1.69 6.40
N ASP A 135 1.48 -2.98 6.53
CA ASP A 135 1.64 -3.90 5.39
C ASP A 135 1.15 -5.30 5.79
N VAL A 136 0.85 -6.14 4.78
CA VAL A 136 0.55 -7.56 4.99
C VAL A 136 1.81 -8.41 4.98
N ASN A 137 2.90 -7.89 4.40
CA ASN A 137 4.17 -8.58 4.21
C ASN A 137 5.10 -8.30 5.39
N GLU A 138 5.39 -9.31 6.20
CA GLU A 138 6.26 -9.19 7.37
C GLU A 138 7.68 -8.68 7.02
N ARG A 139 8.20 -9.04 5.83
CA ARG A 139 9.49 -8.53 5.35
C ARG A 139 9.43 -7.03 5.07
N ALA A 140 8.32 -6.52 4.57
CA ALA A 140 8.09 -5.08 4.39
C ALA A 140 8.08 -4.36 5.75
N LEU A 141 7.37 -4.90 6.73
CA LEU A 141 7.33 -4.36 8.09
C LEU A 141 8.72 -4.35 8.74
N ASP A 142 9.50 -5.43 8.62
CA ASP A 142 10.87 -5.47 9.15
C ASP A 142 11.78 -4.46 8.45
N LEU A 143 11.70 -4.31 7.15
CA LEU A 143 12.46 -3.29 6.40
C LEU A 143 12.09 -1.88 6.82
N THR A 144 10.78 -1.57 6.91
CA THR A 144 10.30 -0.25 7.34
C THR A 144 10.82 0.08 8.74
N ARG A 145 10.72 -0.86 9.69
CA ARG A 145 11.23 -0.68 11.06
C ARG A 145 12.73 -0.40 11.07
N ARG A 146 13.53 -1.23 10.37
CA ARG A 146 14.99 -1.04 10.28
C ARG A 146 15.37 0.28 9.62
N ASN A 147 14.67 0.67 8.58
CA ASN A 147 14.91 1.93 7.87
C ASN A 147 14.56 3.13 8.75
N ALA A 148 13.51 3.04 9.56
CA ALA A 148 13.20 4.05 10.56
C ALA A 148 14.32 4.17 11.62
N GLU A 149 14.80 3.05 12.16
CA GLU A 149 15.91 3.00 13.12
C GLU A 149 17.21 3.58 12.52
N LEU A 150 17.59 3.15 11.30
CA LEU A 150 18.80 3.62 10.61
C LEU A 150 18.83 5.15 10.42
N ASN A 151 17.67 5.76 10.23
CA ASN A 151 17.54 7.18 9.98
C ASN A 151 17.08 7.98 11.20
N GLY A 152 17.06 7.38 12.38
CA GLY A 152 16.68 8.05 13.62
C GLY A 152 15.22 8.47 13.74
N VAL A 153 14.35 7.92 12.90
CA VAL A 153 12.89 8.15 12.92
C VAL A 153 12.26 7.24 13.97
N ARG A 154 11.79 7.83 15.07
CA ARG A 154 11.36 7.07 16.28
C ARG A 154 9.86 6.97 16.44
N ASN A 155 9.09 7.62 15.61
CA ASN A 155 7.64 7.76 15.71
C ASN A 155 6.88 6.88 14.69
N VAL A 156 7.54 5.93 14.05
CA VAL A 156 6.96 4.93 13.15
C VAL A 156 6.70 3.62 13.90
N ARG A 157 5.48 3.11 13.77
CA ARG A 157 5.03 1.81 14.27
C ARG A 157 4.67 0.92 13.11
N THR A 158 5.43 -0.14 12.88
CA THR A 158 5.15 -1.13 11.85
C THR A 158 4.16 -2.16 12.38
N VAL A 159 3.08 -2.39 11.66
CA VAL A 159 1.95 -3.19 12.13
C VAL A 159 1.25 -3.94 11.01
N THR A 160 0.64 -5.05 11.37
CA THR A 160 -0.40 -5.72 10.56
C THR A 160 -1.78 -5.11 10.86
N ALA A 161 -2.77 -5.43 10.04
CA ALA A 161 -4.10 -4.80 10.13
C ALA A 161 -4.83 -5.11 11.45
N ASP A 162 -4.61 -6.28 12.04
CA ASP A 162 -5.20 -6.74 13.28
C ASP A 162 -4.56 -6.12 14.53
N GLU A 163 -3.35 -5.55 14.39
CA GLU A 163 -2.64 -4.86 15.46
C GLU A 163 -3.09 -3.41 15.65
N ILE A 164 -3.83 -2.82 14.68
CA ILE A 164 -4.36 -1.46 14.81
C ILE A 164 -5.74 -1.51 15.51
N PRO A 165 -5.87 -1.00 16.74
CA PRO A 165 -7.14 -0.97 17.46
C PRO A 165 -8.28 -0.36 16.62
N SER A 166 -9.49 -0.89 16.73
CA SER A 166 -10.61 -0.50 15.88
C SER A 166 -11.11 0.94 16.10
N ASP A 167 -10.80 1.52 17.24
CA ASP A 167 -11.14 2.89 17.64
C ASP A 167 -10.10 3.93 17.21
N VAL A 168 -8.93 3.51 16.70
CA VAL A 168 -7.93 4.43 16.16
C VAL A 168 -8.47 5.08 14.88
N THR A 169 -8.45 6.40 14.83
CA THR A 169 -8.75 7.23 13.65
C THR A 169 -7.52 7.98 13.19
N PHE A 170 -7.50 8.41 11.94
CA PHE A 170 -6.32 9.01 11.30
C PHE A 170 -6.61 10.44 10.85
N ASP A 171 -5.69 11.33 11.17
CA ASP A 171 -5.68 12.70 10.63
C ASP A 171 -5.16 12.72 9.19
N LEU A 172 -4.26 11.78 8.86
CA LEU A 172 -3.67 11.66 7.53
C LEU A 172 -3.48 10.20 7.13
N ILE A 173 -3.89 9.88 5.89
CA ILE A 173 -3.59 8.58 5.26
C ILE A 173 -2.85 8.84 3.94
N TRP A 174 -1.64 8.31 3.80
CA TRP A 174 -0.94 8.28 2.51
C TRP A 174 -0.82 6.85 2.02
N SER A 175 -0.99 6.66 0.69
CA SER A 175 -0.88 5.32 0.10
C SER A 175 -0.45 5.35 -1.36
N ASN A 176 0.40 4.40 -1.71
CA ASN A 176 0.57 3.91 -3.07
C ASN A 176 -0.06 2.52 -3.14
N PRO A 177 -1.39 2.40 -3.25
CA PRO A 177 -2.08 1.15 -3.04
C PRO A 177 -1.79 0.14 -4.15
N PRO A 178 -1.88 -1.17 -3.87
CA PRO A 178 -1.58 -2.24 -4.83
C PRO A 178 -2.69 -2.39 -5.88
N ILE A 179 -2.73 -1.54 -6.90
CA ILE A 179 -3.79 -1.49 -7.92
C ILE A 179 -3.85 -2.75 -8.79
N ARG A 180 -2.72 -3.46 -8.96
CA ARG A 180 -2.61 -4.64 -9.84
C ARG A 180 -3.22 -5.92 -9.28
N VAL A 181 -3.70 -5.89 -8.06
CA VAL A 181 -4.30 -7.03 -7.34
C VAL A 181 -5.72 -7.34 -7.76
N GLY A 182 -6.30 -6.46 -8.50
CA GLY A 182 -7.70 -6.51 -8.87
C GLY A 182 -8.51 -5.40 -8.20
N LYS A 183 -9.59 -5.05 -8.88
CA LYS A 183 -10.43 -3.92 -8.50
C LYS A 183 -11.12 -4.14 -7.16
N ASP A 184 -11.64 -5.35 -6.94
CA ASP A 184 -12.42 -5.67 -5.75
C ASP A 184 -11.56 -5.62 -4.48
N VAL A 185 -10.34 -6.14 -4.53
CA VAL A 185 -9.38 -6.11 -3.43
C VAL A 185 -8.96 -4.68 -3.10
N LEU A 186 -8.69 -3.86 -4.12
CA LEU A 186 -8.39 -2.45 -3.91
C LEU A 186 -9.56 -1.71 -3.26
N HIS A 187 -10.77 -1.98 -3.73
CA HIS A 187 -11.99 -1.38 -3.19
C HIS A 187 -12.21 -1.76 -1.72
N GLU A 188 -12.06 -3.03 -1.37
CA GLU A 188 -12.17 -3.52 0.00
C GLU A 188 -11.12 -2.86 0.90
N LEU A 189 -9.86 -2.82 0.46
CA LEU A 189 -8.77 -2.14 1.19
C LEU A 189 -9.13 -0.68 1.49
N LEU A 190 -9.55 0.07 0.48
CA LEU A 190 -9.88 1.48 0.65
C LEU A 190 -11.11 1.69 1.54
N MET A 191 -12.14 0.84 1.41
CA MET A 191 -13.34 0.93 2.25
C MET A 191 -13.11 0.45 3.69
N THR A 192 -12.04 -0.29 3.96
CA THR A 192 -11.63 -0.64 5.32
C THR A 192 -10.96 0.54 6.03
N TRP A 193 -10.12 1.30 5.32
CA TRP A 193 -9.25 2.29 5.96
C TRP A 193 -9.70 3.74 5.80
N LEU A 194 -10.28 4.15 4.67
CA LEU A 194 -10.72 5.53 4.47
C LEU A 194 -11.82 5.98 5.44
N PRO A 195 -12.81 5.13 5.81
CA PRO A 195 -13.80 5.51 6.83
C PRO A 195 -13.22 5.83 8.20
N ARG A 196 -11.98 5.37 8.48
CA ARG A 196 -11.23 5.63 9.71
C ARG A 196 -10.52 6.99 9.71
N LEU A 197 -10.69 7.83 8.69
CA LEU A 197 -10.28 9.22 8.78
C LEU A 197 -11.01 9.91 9.94
N HIS A 198 -10.30 10.74 10.68
CA HIS A 198 -10.89 11.65 11.65
C HIS A 198 -11.70 12.74 10.93
N ALA A 199 -12.68 13.36 11.56
CA ALA A 199 -13.36 14.54 11.00
C ALA A 199 -12.34 15.67 10.77
N GLY A 200 -12.28 16.20 9.55
CA GLY A 200 -11.24 17.12 9.10
C GLY A 200 -9.96 16.46 8.60
N GLY A 201 -9.84 15.13 8.71
CA GLY A 201 -8.70 14.37 8.20
C GLY A 201 -8.73 14.16 6.68
N ALA A 202 -7.57 13.86 6.09
CA ALA A 202 -7.42 13.70 4.66
C ALA A 202 -6.64 12.43 4.28
N ALA A 203 -6.95 11.85 3.12
CA ALA A 203 -6.15 10.81 2.50
C ALA A 203 -5.63 11.23 1.13
N TYR A 204 -4.38 10.86 0.81
CA TYR A 204 -3.75 11.06 -0.49
C TYR A 204 -3.32 9.72 -1.06
N LEU A 205 -3.94 9.33 -2.18
CA LEU A 205 -3.73 8.04 -2.84
C LEU A 205 -3.10 8.26 -4.20
N VAL A 206 -1.94 7.67 -4.48
CA VAL A 206 -1.37 7.75 -5.81
C VAL A 206 -1.79 6.56 -6.67
N VAL A 207 -2.38 6.85 -7.83
CA VAL A 207 -2.97 5.85 -8.74
C VAL A 207 -2.51 6.09 -10.17
N GLN A 208 -2.04 5.06 -10.85
CA GLN A 208 -1.67 5.15 -12.25
C GLN A 208 -2.91 5.37 -13.14
N LYS A 209 -2.84 6.32 -14.08
CA LYS A 209 -4.00 6.71 -14.92
C LYS A 209 -4.63 5.54 -15.69
N ASN A 210 -3.79 4.72 -16.31
CA ASN A 210 -4.26 3.57 -17.12
C ASN A 210 -4.78 2.40 -16.27
N LEU A 211 -4.67 2.45 -14.95
CA LEU A 211 -5.15 1.41 -14.03
C LEU A 211 -6.43 1.83 -13.30
N GLY A 212 -7.20 2.77 -13.86
CA GLY A 212 -8.56 3.08 -13.42
C GLY A 212 -8.70 4.26 -12.46
N SER A 213 -7.70 5.18 -12.38
CA SER A 213 -7.82 6.36 -11.50
C SER A 213 -9.06 7.21 -11.79
N ASP A 214 -9.51 7.26 -13.06
CA ASP A 214 -10.66 8.07 -13.48
C ASP A 214 -12.00 7.48 -13.02
N SER A 215 -12.10 6.16 -12.90
CA SER A 215 -13.27 5.48 -12.35
C SER A 215 -13.25 5.37 -10.83
N LEU A 216 -12.07 5.42 -10.21
CA LEU A 216 -11.93 5.28 -8.76
C LEU A 216 -12.47 6.51 -8.01
N ILE A 217 -12.26 7.73 -8.52
CA ILE A 217 -12.75 8.97 -7.90
C ILE A 217 -14.28 8.96 -7.73
N PRO A 218 -15.10 8.82 -8.81
CA PRO A 218 -16.55 8.80 -8.64
C PRO A 218 -17.04 7.58 -7.86
N TRP A 219 -16.34 6.46 -7.94
CA TRP A 219 -16.67 5.29 -7.15
C TRP A 219 -16.49 5.55 -5.65
N LEU A 220 -15.34 6.11 -5.22
CA LEU A 220 -15.08 6.48 -3.83
C LEU A 220 -16.09 7.50 -3.33
N ALA A 221 -16.39 8.54 -4.11
CA ALA A 221 -17.39 9.54 -3.74
C ALA A 221 -18.77 8.92 -3.48
N THR A 222 -19.16 7.94 -4.31
CA THR A 222 -20.42 7.22 -4.14
C THR A 222 -20.40 6.33 -2.89
N GLN A 223 -19.32 5.59 -2.66
CA GLN A 223 -19.25 4.62 -1.55
C GLN A 223 -19.09 5.29 -0.18
N LEU A 224 -18.30 6.36 -0.10
CA LEU A 224 -18.07 7.10 1.15
C LEU A 224 -19.25 8.03 1.52
N GLY A 225 -20.01 8.49 0.52
CA GLY A 225 -21.22 9.30 0.74
C GLY A 225 -20.94 10.75 1.14
N ASN A 226 -21.99 11.43 1.62
CA ASN A 226 -22.01 12.88 1.81
C ASN A 226 -21.07 13.44 2.90
N GLY A 227 -20.47 12.57 3.72
CA GLY A 227 -19.49 12.98 4.75
C GLY A 227 -18.06 13.09 4.19
N TYR A 228 -17.85 12.90 2.88
CA TYR A 228 -16.53 12.90 2.26
C TYR A 228 -16.53 13.70 0.96
N GLU A 229 -15.45 14.44 0.76
CA GLU A 229 -15.12 15.03 -0.54
C GLU A 229 -14.00 14.22 -1.20
N VAL A 230 -14.21 13.78 -2.44
CA VAL A 230 -13.24 13.00 -3.21
C VAL A 230 -12.90 13.74 -4.49
N SER A 231 -11.64 14.11 -4.64
CA SER A 231 -11.18 14.92 -5.75
C SER A 231 -9.86 14.46 -6.34
N LYS A 232 -9.54 14.97 -7.52
CA LYS A 232 -8.22 14.88 -8.12
C LYS A 232 -7.34 16.00 -7.58
N TYR A 233 -6.45 15.72 -6.64
CA TYR A 233 -5.50 16.69 -6.09
C TYR A 233 -4.43 17.11 -7.10
N ALA A 234 -3.75 16.12 -7.74
CA ALA A 234 -2.66 16.39 -8.67
C ALA A 234 -2.56 15.32 -9.77
N SER A 235 -1.81 15.65 -10.84
CA SER A 235 -1.45 14.70 -11.89
C SER A 235 -0.01 14.92 -12.33
N SER A 236 0.80 13.85 -12.34
CA SER A 236 2.20 13.91 -12.78
C SER A 236 2.65 12.56 -13.31
N LYS A 237 3.47 12.55 -14.37
CA LYS A 237 4.15 11.36 -14.93
C LYS A 237 3.24 10.13 -15.14
N GLY A 238 2.00 10.34 -15.57
CA GLY A 238 1.04 9.24 -15.80
C GLY A 238 0.34 8.74 -14.53
N PHE A 239 0.54 9.40 -13.38
CA PHE A 239 -0.15 9.13 -12.13
C PHE A 239 -1.09 10.27 -11.76
N ARG A 240 -2.09 9.97 -10.93
CA ARG A 240 -2.94 10.92 -10.22
C ARG A 240 -2.76 10.76 -8.74
N VAL A 241 -2.73 11.87 -8.02
CA VAL A 241 -2.95 11.89 -6.59
C VAL A 241 -4.42 12.21 -6.37
N ILE A 242 -5.13 11.29 -5.74
CA ILE A 242 -6.54 11.41 -5.35
C ILE A 242 -6.55 11.88 -3.91
N GLU A 243 -7.34 12.89 -3.64
CA GLU A 243 -7.60 13.39 -2.30
C GLU A 243 -8.97 12.91 -1.83
N VAL A 244 -9.03 12.48 -0.58
CA VAL A 244 -10.27 12.15 0.13
C VAL A 244 -10.25 12.92 1.44
N MET A 245 -11.18 13.85 1.62
CA MET A 245 -11.34 14.62 2.85
C MET A 245 -12.61 14.18 3.57
N LYS A 246 -12.54 14.01 4.89
CA LYS A 246 -13.71 13.75 5.73
C LYS A 246 -14.18 15.05 6.35
N ALA A 247 -15.46 15.40 6.17
CA ALA A 247 -16.09 16.57 6.76
C ALA A 247 -16.17 16.49 8.30
#